data_75666a333c1411f0dd5c62e141b27024
#
_entry.id   75666a333c1411f0dd5c62e141b27024
#
_cell.length_a   1.000
_cell.length_b   1.000
_cell.length_c   1.000
_cell.angle_alpha   90.00
_cell.angle_beta   90.00
_cell.angle_gamma   90.00
#
_symmetry.space_group_name_H-M   'P 1'
#
loop_
_entity.id
_entity.type
_entity.pdbx_description
1 polymer ?
#
loop_
_entity_poly.entity_id
_entity_poly.type
_entity_poly.pdbx_seq_one_letter_code
_entity_poly.pdbx_strand_id
1 'polypeptide(L)'
;MSKKIAINGFGRIGRNAFKLAFERDDIEVVAINDLTDTKTLAHLLKHDSTYGTYHYDVSYDENSIFVAGKQIRVLAERDPALLPWGEFGIDVVIEATGLFVQPEKARAHINAGAKKVAISAPAKGEGAKFIVLGVNEHELTREDDIISNASCTTNCIAPVMAVLEREFGIEKSLMTTVHSYTASQRILDAPAKDLREARSAAENIVPTTTGAAIATAKVIPSLEGKFDGLSVRVPTPVVSLSDITAVLKRNTTKEEINEVFKRAAADPFYQGILAVTDEPLVSMDFKGNSHSSIVDLSLTNVVDGNLIKVVAWYDNEWGYSNRLVEIVADVAVNI
;
A
#
# COMPACT_ATOMS: atom_id res chain seq x y z
N MET A 1 -3.63 20.46 -17.68
CA MET A 1 -4.93 19.96 -17.21
C MET A 1 -4.64 18.80 -16.29
N SER A 2 -5.33 18.74 -15.13
CA SER A 2 -5.26 17.61 -14.23
C SER A 2 -5.69 16.31 -14.93
N LYS A 3 -5.08 15.20 -14.57
CA LYS A 3 -5.43 13.90 -15.10
C LYS A 3 -6.64 13.35 -14.34
N LYS A 4 -7.58 12.75 -15.05
CA LYS A 4 -8.82 12.25 -14.47
C LYS A 4 -8.66 10.84 -13.96
N ILE A 5 -9.00 10.63 -12.70
CA ILE A 5 -8.95 9.29 -12.09
C ILE A 5 -10.33 8.85 -11.60
N ALA A 6 -10.53 7.55 -11.56
CA ALA A 6 -11.68 6.93 -10.92
C ALA A 6 -11.22 5.92 -9.87
N ILE A 7 -12.06 5.68 -8.87
CA ILE A 7 -11.79 4.71 -7.80
C ILE A 7 -12.86 3.63 -7.86
N ASN A 8 -12.45 2.39 -8.12
CA ASN A 8 -13.30 1.20 -8.04
C ASN A 8 -13.11 0.51 -6.68
N GLY A 9 -14.12 0.56 -5.83
CA GLY A 9 -14.08 0.12 -4.44
C GLY A 9 -13.74 1.26 -3.47
N PHE A 10 -14.74 1.70 -2.72
CA PHE A 10 -14.61 2.82 -1.77
C PHE A 10 -14.51 2.35 -0.31
N GLY A 11 -13.73 1.26 -0.11
CA GLY A 11 -13.35 0.73 1.19
C GLY A 11 -12.31 1.59 1.91
N ARG A 12 -11.57 1.02 2.86
CA ARG A 12 -10.54 1.74 3.63
C ARG A 12 -9.50 2.41 2.72
N ILE A 13 -8.90 1.63 1.81
CA ILE A 13 -7.85 2.14 0.90
C ILE A 13 -8.43 3.13 -0.12
N GLY A 14 -9.59 2.81 -0.74
CA GLY A 14 -10.22 3.72 -1.69
C GLY A 14 -10.55 5.09 -1.09
N ARG A 15 -11.06 5.14 0.16
CA ARG A 15 -11.34 6.40 0.86
C ARG A 15 -10.07 7.18 1.24
N ASN A 16 -9.02 6.49 1.70
CA ASN A 16 -7.76 7.16 2.01
C ASN A 16 -7.08 7.67 0.73
N ALA A 17 -7.07 6.88 -0.34
CA ALA A 17 -6.59 7.33 -1.64
C ALA A 17 -7.38 8.53 -2.17
N PHE A 18 -8.72 8.51 -2.00
CA PHE A 18 -9.56 9.67 -2.35
C PHE A 18 -9.13 10.93 -1.59
N LYS A 19 -8.98 10.84 -0.26
CA LYS A 19 -8.59 12.00 0.58
C LYS A 19 -7.26 12.61 0.12
N LEU A 20 -6.28 11.75 -0.19
CA LEU A 20 -4.96 12.16 -0.65
C LEU A 20 -4.98 12.73 -2.08
N ALA A 21 -5.71 12.08 -2.98
CA ALA A 21 -5.85 12.54 -4.36
C ALA A 21 -6.62 13.86 -4.47
N PHE A 22 -7.60 14.09 -3.58
CA PHE A 22 -8.41 15.30 -3.57
C PHE A 22 -7.61 16.57 -3.24
N GLU A 23 -6.48 16.44 -2.55
CA GLU A 23 -5.59 17.55 -2.18
C GLU A 23 -4.51 17.83 -3.24
N ARG A 24 -4.47 17.06 -4.34
CA ARG A 24 -3.49 17.24 -5.41
C ARG A 24 -4.07 18.07 -6.56
N ASP A 25 -3.21 18.84 -7.22
CA ASP A 25 -3.58 19.67 -8.37
C ASP A 25 -3.33 18.97 -9.72
N ASP A 26 -2.51 17.91 -9.74
CA ASP A 26 -2.11 17.18 -10.95
C ASP A 26 -3.07 16.06 -11.35
N ILE A 27 -3.88 15.58 -10.42
CA ILE A 27 -4.93 14.57 -10.65
C ILE A 27 -6.27 15.02 -10.09
N GLU A 28 -7.36 14.48 -10.65
CA GLU A 28 -8.73 14.80 -10.23
C GLU A 28 -9.57 13.54 -10.14
N VAL A 29 -10.15 13.26 -8.96
CA VAL A 29 -11.11 12.16 -8.79
C VAL A 29 -12.46 12.60 -9.33
N VAL A 30 -12.90 12.02 -10.44
CA VAL A 30 -14.18 12.39 -11.09
C VAL A 30 -15.29 11.37 -10.82
N ALA A 31 -14.95 10.13 -10.51
CA ALA A 31 -15.92 9.07 -10.25
C ALA A 31 -15.44 8.05 -9.23
N ILE A 32 -16.42 7.49 -8.52
CA ILE A 32 -16.28 6.35 -7.60
C ILE A 32 -17.27 5.28 -8.07
N ASN A 33 -16.85 4.02 -8.05
CA ASN A 33 -17.76 2.89 -8.19
C ASN A 33 -17.74 2.05 -6.92
N ASP A 34 -18.88 1.88 -6.27
CA ASP A 34 -19.07 1.00 -5.11
C ASP A 34 -20.54 0.55 -5.07
N LEU A 35 -20.81 -0.66 -4.58
CA LEU A 35 -22.18 -1.19 -4.52
C LEU A 35 -22.99 -0.62 -3.36
N THR A 36 -22.38 0.18 -2.50
CA THR A 36 -22.98 0.84 -1.35
C THR A 36 -23.60 2.18 -1.77
N ASP A 37 -24.69 2.58 -1.13
CA ASP A 37 -25.37 3.84 -1.41
C ASP A 37 -24.53 5.09 -1.06
N THR A 38 -24.79 6.20 -1.74
CA THR A 38 -24.08 7.46 -1.61
C THR A 38 -24.08 8.04 -0.20
N LYS A 39 -25.21 7.89 0.53
CA LYS A 39 -25.36 8.35 1.93
C LYS A 39 -24.36 7.64 2.84
N THR A 40 -24.27 6.32 2.73
CA THR A 40 -23.35 5.52 3.53
C THR A 40 -21.90 5.81 3.15
N LEU A 41 -21.60 5.92 1.86
CA LEU A 41 -20.25 6.26 1.38
C LEU A 41 -19.80 7.65 1.85
N ALA A 42 -20.67 8.66 1.75
CA ALA A 42 -20.40 10.02 2.23
C ALA A 42 -20.17 10.05 3.75
N HIS A 43 -21.01 9.31 4.52
CA HIS A 43 -20.84 9.21 5.96
C HIS A 43 -19.49 8.60 6.34
N LEU A 44 -19.11 7.49 5.70
CA LEU A 44 -17.83 6.81 5.97
C LEU A 44 -16.61 7.59 5.44
N LEU A 45 -16.78 8.46 4.44
CA LEU A 45 -15.74 9.38 4.01
C LEU A 45 -15.53 10.49 5.05
N LYS A 46 -16.64 11.05 5.57
CA LYS A 46 -16.61 12.14 6.55
C LYS A 46 -16.10 11.67 7.92
N HIS A 47 -16.52 10.50 8.39
CA HIS A 47 -16.23 9.98 9.72
C HIS A 47 -15.41 8.71 9.66
N ASP A 48 -14.21 8.75 10.19
CA ASP A 48 -13.27 7.64 10.22
C ASP A 48 -12.81 7.39 11.66
N SER A 49 -13.06 6.18 12.16
CA SER A 49 -12.71 5.82 13.55
C SER A 49 -11.19 5.82 13.79
N THR A 50 -10.39 5.63 12.74
CA THR A 50 -8.94 5.61 12.81
C THR A 50 -8.34 7.00 12.65
N TYR A 51 -8.73 7.73 11.58
CA TYR A 51 -8.11 9.02 11.21
C TYR A 51 -8.95 10.24 11.60
N GLY A 52 -10.11 10.03 12.21
CA GLY A 52 -10.98 11.13 12.66
C GLY A 52 -11.88 11.70 11.56
N THR A 53 -12.41 12.88 11.80
CA THR A 53 -13.34 13.55 10.89
C THR A 53 -12.58 14.21 9.74
N TYR A 54 -12.99 13.92 8.49
CA TYR A 54 -12.43 14.58 7.31
C TYR A 54 -12.73 16.08 7.34
N HIS A 55 -11.73 16.90 7.16
CA HIS A 55 -11.85 18.35 7.39
C HIS A 55 -12.71 19.09 6.35
N TYR A 56 -12.84 18.56 5.13
CA TYR A 56 -13.75 19.14 4.12
C TYR A 56 -15.21 18.83 4.41
N ASP A 57 -16.11 19.70 3.96
CA ASP A 57 -17.53 19.43 3.97
C ASP A 57 -17.86 18.34 2.96
N VAL A 58 -18.67 17.36 3.41
CA VAL A 58 -19.12 16.22 2.61
C VAL A 58 -20.64 16.20 2.62
N SER A 59 -21.24 16.21 1.45
CA SER A 59 -22.69 16.01 1.24
C SER A 59 -22.92 15.01 0.10
N TYR A 60 -24.16 14.65 -0.14
CA TYR A 60 -24.51 13.64 -1.14
C TYR A 60 -25.88 13.92 -1.74
N ASP A 61 -26.10 13.43 -2.95
CA ASP A 61 -27.42 13.21 -3.55
C ASP A 61 -27.55 11.72 -3.96
N GLU A 62 -28.55 11.40 -4.76
CA GLU A 62 -28.83 10.03 -5.19
C GLU A 62 -27.65 9.38 -5.96
N ASN A 63 -26.88 10.18 -6.71
CA ASN A 63 -25.89 9.69 -7.67
C ASN A 63 -24.50 10.31 -7.51
N SER A 64 -24.28 11.10 -6.45
CA SER A 64 -23.03 11.83 -6.28
C SER A 64 -22.69 12.05 -4.80
N ILE A 65 -21.40 12.19 -4.54
CA ILE A 65 -20.85 12.75 -3.31
C ILE A 65 -20.26 14.11 -3.66
N PHE A 66 -20.47 15.10 -2.80
CA PHE A 66 -19.89 16.44 -2.93
C PHE A 66 -18.87 16.63 -1.82
N VAL A 67 -17.66 17.04 -2.18
CA VAL A 67 -16.60 17.36 -1.24
C VAL A 67 -16.12 18.78 -1.54
N ALA A 68 -16.20 19.67 -0.54
CA ALA A 68 -15.90 21.10 -0.71
C ALA A 68 -16.62 21.71 -1.94
N GLY A 69 -17.85 21.28 -2.22
CA GLY A 69 -18.65 21.71 -3.37
C GLY A 69 -18.30 21.06 -4.71
N LYS A 70 -17.21 20.30 -4.82
CA LYS A 70 -16.89 19.53 -6.03
C LYS A 70 -17.73 18.26 -6.10
N GLN A 71 -18.35 18.01 -7.24
CA GLN A 71 -19.15 16.80 -7.48
C GLN A 71 -18.28 15.62 -7.89
N ILE A 72 -18.45 14.50 -7.23
CA ILE A 72 -17.85 13.20 -7.56
C ILE A 72 -18.99 12.24 -7.90
N ARG A 73 -19.00 11.75 -9.13
CA ARG A 73 -20.04 10.79 -9.56
C ARG A 73 -19.89 9.47 -8.85
N VAL A 74 -20.98 8.90 -8.35
CA VAL A 74 -21.03 7.58 -7.74
C VAL A 74 -21.79 6.62 -8.64
N LEU A 75 -21.17 5.50 -8.95
CA LEU A 75 -21.71 4.39 -9.74
C LEU A 75 -21.86 3.18 -8.84
N ALA A 76 -22.76 2.26 -9.18
CA ALA A 76 -23.01 1.02 -8.43
C ALA A 76 -23.03 -0.18 -9.39
N GLU A 77 -21.97 -0.27 -10.22
CA GLU A 77 -21.85 -1.33 -11.22
C GLU A 77 -20.93 -2.46 -10.71
N ARG A 78 -21.41 -3.68 -10.87
CA ARG A 78 -20.71 -4.89 -10.42
C ARG A 78 -19.67 -5.37 -11.41
N ASP A 79 -19.96 -5.21 -12.72
CA ASP A 79 -19.06 -5.59 -13.81
C ASP A 79 -18.25 -4.36 -14.28
N PRO A 80 -16.94 -4.33 -14.08
CA PRO A 80 -16.11 -3.21 -14.51
C PRO A 80 -16.17 -2.91 -16.01
N ALA A 81 -16.52 -3.90 -16.83
CA ALA A 81 -16.63 -3.73 -18.30
C ALA A 81 -17.81 -2.84 -18.70
N LEU A 82 -18.79 -2.66 -17.83
CA LEU A 82 -19.99 -1.83 -18.06
C LEU A 82 -19.86 -0.39 -17.52
N LEU A 83 -18.73 -0.06 -16.89
CA LEU A 83 -18.49 1.26 -16.34
C LEU A 83 -18.18 2.28 -17.45
N PRO A 84 -18.70 3.51 -17.41
CA PRO A 84 -18.60 4.48 -18.50
C PRO A 84 -17.25 5.26 -18.45
N TRP A 85 -16.13 4.58 -18.27
CA TRP A 85 -14.84 5.22 -18.13
C TRP A 85 -14.42 6.05 -19.35
N GLY A 86 -14.76 5.56 -20.55
CA GLY A 86 -14.51 6.27 -21.80
C GLY A 86 -15.30 7.58 -21.89
N GLU A 87 -16.57 7.60 -21.45
CA GLU A 87 -17.41 8.80 -21.44
C GLU A 87 -16.90 9.85 -20.46
N PHE A 88 -16.38 9.42 -19.32
CA PHE A 88 -15.80 10.31 -18.31
C PHE A 88 -14.37 10.75 -18.66
N GLY A 89 -13.73 10.09 -19.64
CA GLY A 89 -12.36 10.36 -20.05
C GLY A 89 -11.35 9.99 -18.97
N ILE A 90 -11.55 8.84 -18.32
CA ILE A 90 -10.69 8.38 -17.21
C ILE A 90 -9.29 8.02 -17.73
N ASP A 91 -8.29 8.67 -17.18
CA ASP A 91 -6.89 8.36 -17.45
C ASP A 91 -6.44 7.11 -16.66
N VAL A 92 -6.70 7.07 -15.35
CA VAL A 92 -6.30 5.94 -14.51
C VAL A 92 -7.44 5.51 -13.60
N VAL A 93 -7.69 4.20 -13.50
CA VAL A 93 -8.56 3.62 -12.48
C VAL A 93 -7.72 3.08 -11.33
N ILE A 94 -8.03 3.48 -10.10
CA ILE A 94 -7.57 2.82 -8.88
C ILE A 94 -8.49 1.64 -8.62
N GLU A 95 -8.00 0.41 -8.80
CA GLU A 95 -8.73 -0.82 -8.47
C GLU A 95 -8.49 -1.19 -7.00
N ALA A 96 -9.44 -0.87 -6.13
CA ALA A 96 -9.35 -1.03 -4.67
C ALA A 96 -10.43 -1.94 -4.07
N THR A 97 -11.12 -2.75 -4.90
CA THR A 97 -12.12 -3.71 -4.41
C THR A 97 -11.49 -4.97 -3.80
N GLY A 98 -10.26 -5.31 -4.19
CA GLY A 98 -9.62 -6.59 -3.89
C GLY A 98 -10.18 -7.79 -4.69
N LEU A 99 -11.14 -7.57 -5.60
CA LEU A 99 -11.78 -8.62 -6.41
C LEU A 99 -11.10 -8.80 -7.77
N PHE A 100 -10.63 -7.72 -8.38
CA PHE A 100 -10.04 -7.71 -9.72
C PHE A 100 -8.51 -7.61 -9.66
N VAL A 101 -7.90 -8.43 -8.80
CA VAL A 101 -6.43 -8.49 -8.61
C VAL A 101 -5.70 -9.29 -9.69
N GLN A 102 -6.42 -9.98 -10.55
CA GLN A 102 -5.86 -10.66 -11.73
C GLN A 102 -5.82 -9.65 -12.89
N PRO A 103 -4.68 -9.48 -13.59
CA PRO A 103 -4.57 -8.52 -14.68
C PRO A 103 -5.60 -8.72 -15.79
N GLU A 104 -5.95 -9.98 -16.12
CA GLU A 104 -7.01 -10.29 -17.11
C GLU A 104 -8.36 -9.71 -16.68
N LYS A 105 -8.67 -9.76 -15.38
CA LYS A 105 -9.92 -9.19 -14.85
C LYS A 105 -9.86 -7.66 -14.75
N ALA A 106 -8.70 -7.11 -14.30
CA ALA A 106 -8.49 -5.67 -14.23
C ALA A 106 -8.55 -4.99 -15.60
N ARG A 107 -8.22 -5.73 -16.69
CA ARG A 107 -8.32 -5.25 -18.07
C ARG A 107 -9.75 -4.86 -18.46
N ALA A 108 -10.78 -5.32 -17.75
CA ALA A 108 -12.15 -4.88 -17.95
C ALA A 108 -12.29 -3.35 -17.84
N HIS A 109 -11.52 -2.69 -16.99
CA HIS A 109 -11.50 -1.22 -16.89
C HIS A 109 -10.91 -0.56 -18.16
N ILE A 110 -9.87 -1.16 -18.76
CA ILE A 110 -9.30 -0.69 -20.03
C ILE A 110 -10.34 -0.84 -21.14
N ASN A 111 -11.02 -2.01 -21.21
CA ASN A 111 -12.06 -2.26 -22.18
C ASN A 111 -13.25 -1.30 -22.03
N ALA A 112 -13.51 -0.83 -20.82
CA ALA A 112 -14.52 0.18 -20.49
C ALA A 112 -14.06 1.62 -20.82
N GLY A 113 -12.84 1.82 -21.33
CA GLY A 113 -12.32 3.09 -21.83
C GLY A 113 -11.37 3.84 -20.90
N ALA A 114 -10.96 3.27 -19.77
CA ALA A 114 -9.84 3.82 -19.00
C ALA A 114 -8.52 3.57 -19.76
N LYS A 115 -7.55 4.48 -19.61
CA LYS A 115 -6.25 4.30 -20.29
C LYS A 115 -5.31 3.39 -19.52
N LYS A 116 -5.35 3.44 -18.17
CA LYS A 116 -4.48 2.66 -17.29
C LYS A 116 -5.25 2.18 -16.05
N VAL A 117 -4.71 1.14 -15.38
CA VAL A 117 -5.25 0.60 -14.12
C VAL A 117 -4.13 0.43 -13.10
N ALA A 118 -4.32 0.96 -11.90
CA ALA A 118 -3.46 0.73 -10.74
C ALA A 118 -4.17 -0.18 -9.73
N ILE A 119 -3.70 -1.42 -9.59
CA ILE A 119 -4.25 -2.39 -8.65
C ILE A 119 -3.67 -2.13 -7.26
N SER A 120 -4.52 -1.89 -6.27
CA SER A 120 -4.15 -1.65 -4.87
C SER A 120 -3.89 -2.93 -4.06
N ALA A 121 -3.31 -3.92 -4.69
CA ALA A 121 -2.95 -5.21 -4.10
C ALA A 121 -1.86 -5.88 -4.92
N PRO A 122 -1.15 -6.90 -4.40
CA PRO A 122 -0.28 -7.74 -5.21
C PRO A 122 -1.10 -8.42 -6.31
N ALA A 123 -0.78 -8.12 -7.56
CA ALA A 123 -1.44 -8.76 -8.71
C ALA A 123 -1.18 -10.26 -8.73
N LYS A 124 -2.20 -11.04 -9.09
CA LYS A 124 -2.15 -12.49 -9.18
C LYS A 124 -2.12 -12.92 -10.64
N GLY A 125 -1.06 -13.61 -11.05
CA GLY A 125 -0.82 -13.98 -12.44
C GLY A 125 0.14 -13.01 -13.14
N GLU A 126 0.21 -13.14 -14.46
CA GLU A 126 1.06 -12.32 -15.33
C GLU A 126 0.28 -11.16 -15.95
N GLY A 127 1.00 -10.15 -16.47
CA GLY A 127 0.38 -9.04 -17.22
C GLY A 127 0.16 -7.76 -16.40
N ALA A 128 0.66 -7.68 -15.16
CA ALA A 128 0.79 -6.42 -14.43
C ALA A 128 2.24 -6.16 -14.07
N LYS A 129 2.67 -4.91 -14.24
CA LYS A 129 3.98 -4.45 -13.77
C LYS A 129 3.91 -4.17 -12.27
N PHE A 130 4.79 -4.78 -11.48
CA PHE A 130 4.94 -4.47 -10.07
C PHE A 130 5.85 -3.26 -9.92
N ILE A 131 5.34 -2.20 -9.29
CA ILE A 131 6.12 -0.99 -9.01
C ILE A 131 6.02 -0.65 -7.52
N VAL A 132 7.19 -0.43 -6.92
CA VAL A 132 7.34 0.07 -5.55
C VAL A 132 8.24 1.28 -5.61
N LEU A 133 7.71 2.44 -5.27
CA LEU A 133 8.45 3.70 -5.27
C LEU A 133 9.62 3.63 -4.27
N GLY A 134 10.78 4.16 -4.67
CA GLY A 134 12.04 4.02 -3.94
C GLY A 134 12.76 2.69 -4.18
N VAL A 135 12.31 1.88 -5.16
CA VAL A 135 12.94 0.60 -5.51
C VAL A 135 13.08 0.43 -7.02
N ASN A 136 11.97 0.43 -7.77
CA ASN A 136 11.98 0.13 -9.20
C ASN A 136 11.06 1.00 -10.04
N GLU A 137 10.71 2.21 -9.60
CA GLU A 137 9.88 3.16 -10.37
C GLU A 137 10.45 3.49 -11.75
N HIS A 138 11.77 3.43 -11.89
CA HIS A 138 12.48 3.64 -13.16
C HIS A 138 12.16 2.57 -14.22
N GLU A 139 11.57 1.45 -13.83
CA GLU A 139 11.11 0.41 -14.75
C GLU A 139 9.74 0.70 -15.35
N LEU A 140 9.02 1.73 -14.87
CA LEU A 140 7.71 2.10 -15.38
C LEU A 140 7.85 2.69 -16.79
N THR A 141 7.08 2.16 -17.73
CA THR A 141 7.07 2.59 -19.12
C THR A 141 5.67 3.00 -19.58
N ARG A 142 5.57 3.62 -20.76
CA ARG A 142 4.28 3.99 -21.34
C ARG A 142 3.43 2.80 -21.78
N GLU A 143 4.05 1.66 -22.05
CA GLU A 143 3.37 0.42 -22.45
C GLU A 143 2.72 -0.30 -21.26
N ASP A 144 3.11 0.03 -20.02
CA ASP A 144 2.53 -0.58 -18.82
C ASP A 144 1.14 -0.01 -18.57
N ASP A 145 0.10 -0.71 -18.99
CA ASP A 145 -1.30 -0.31 -18.86
C ASP A 145 -1.97 -0.84 -17.58
N ILE A 146 -1.42 -1.90 -16.98
CA ILE A 146 -1.87 -2.46 -15.69
C ILE A 146 -0.70 -2.54 -14.73
N ILE A 147 -0.80 -1.84 -13.61
CA ILE A 147 0.25 -1.73 -12.61
C ILE A 147 -0.26 -2.27 -11.28
N SER A 148 0.61 -2.93 -10.53
CA SER A 148 0.36 -3.35 -9.16
C SER A 148 1.27 -2.56 -8.22
N ASN A 149 0.69 -1.82 -7.27
CA ASN A 149 1.43 -1.17 -6.19
C ASN A 149 1.80 -2.16 -5.06
N ALA A 150 1.75 -3.47 -5.33
CA ALA A 150 2.01 -4.53 -4.37
C ALA A 150 1.18 -4.41 -3.08
N SER A 151 1.73 -4.77 -1.90
CA SER A 151 1.06 -4.64 -0.60
C SER A 151 1.68 -3.54 0.25
N CYS A 152 0.99 -3.14 1.31
CA CYS A 152 1.53 -2.23 2.32
C CYS A 152 2.82 -2.76 2.95
N THR A 153 2.86 -4.06 3.24
CA THR A 153 4.06 -4.73 3.78
C THR A 153 5.19 -4.70 2.76
N THR A 154 4.92 -4.97 1.47
CA THR A 154 5.93 -4.88 0.41
C THR A 154 6.49 -3.46 0.30
N ASN A 155 5.63 -2.44 0.35
CA ASN A 155 6.07 -1.04 0.32
C ASN A 155 6.94 -0.67 1.52
N CYS A 156 6.71 -1.27 2.70
CA CYS A 156 7.57 -1.09 3.85
C CYS A 156 8.93 -1.78 3.68
N ILE A 157 8.92 -3.08 3.34
CA ILE A 157 10.14 -3.88 3.37
C ILE A 157 11.04 -3.70 2.16
N ALA A 158 10.50 -3.43 0.96
CA ALA A 158 11.30 -3.38 -0.25
C ALA A 158 12.34 -2.25 -0.25
N PRO A 159 12.06 -1.00 0.18
CA PRO A 159 13.09 0.03 0.33
C PRO A 159 14.19 -0.35 1.34
N VAL A 160 13.81 -0.97 2.46
CA VAL A 160 14.77 -1.45 3.49
C VAL A 160 15.68 -2.52 2.90
N MET A 161 15.11 -3.51 2.21
CA MET A 161 15.85 -4.60 1.57
C MET A 161 16.73 -4.11 0.42
N ALA A 162 16.28 -3.12 -0.36
CA ALA A 162 17.06 -2.50 -1.42
C ALA A 162 18.33 -1.80 -0.86
N VAL A 163 18.18 -1.07 0.24
CA VAL A 163 19.31 -0.44 0.93
C VAL A 163 20.29 -1.50 1.46
N LEU A 164 19.79 -2.54 2.14
CA LEU A 164 20.63 -3.61 2.70
C LEU A 164 21.35 -4.41 1.60
N GLU A 165 20.64 -4.75 0.51
CA GLU A 165 21.25 -5.50 -0.61
C GLU A 165 22.33 -4.67 -1.31
N ARG A 166 22.09 -3.37 -1.52
CA ARG A 166 23.05 -2.46 -2.16
C ARG A 166 24.32 -2.27 -1.34
N GLU A 167 24.19 -2.08 -0.02
CA GLU A 167 25.32 -1.68 0.84
C GLU A 167 26.09 -2.89 1.41
N PHE A 168 25.42 -4.01 1.63
CA PHE A 168 26.02 -5.16 2.33
C PHE A 168 25.90 -6.46 1.52
N GLY A 169 24.95 -6.56 0.60
CA GLY A 169 24.53 -7.81 -0.02
C GLY A 169 23.86 -8.76 0.97
N ILE A 170 22.81 -9.44 0.53
CA ILE A 170 22.03 -10.37 1.35
C ILE A 170 22.28 -11.80 0.88
N GLU A 171 22.66 -12.70 1.78
CA GLU A 171 22.73 -14.12 1.50
C GLU A 171 21.36 -14.78 1.62
N LYS A 172 20.66 -14.51 2.71
CA LYS A 172 19.32 -15.01 3.03
C LYS A 172 18.66 -14.13 4.08
N SER A 173 17.34 -14.09 4.07
CA SER A 173 16.57 -13.28 5.01
C SER A 173 15.21 -13.90 5.31
N LEU A 174 14.74 -13.69 6.53
CA LEU A 174 13.38 -13.95 6.96
C LEU A 174 12.78 -12.67 7.53
N MET A 175 11.47 -12.50 7.34
CA MET A 175 10.75 -11.43 8.01
C MET A 175 9.52 -11.95 8.76
N THR A 176 9.18 -11.27 9.84
CA THR A 176 7.87 -11.38 10.48
C THR A 176 7.24 -10.00 10.49
N THR A 177 6.07 -9.84 9.86
CA THR A 177 5.32 -8.60 10.05
C THR A 177 4.30 -8.78 11.16
N VAL A 178 4.42 -7.96 12.22
CA VAL A 178 3.39 -7.80 13.25
C VAL A 178 2.40 -6.77 12.71
N HIS A 179 1.25 -7.24 12.26
CA HIS A 179 0.35 -6.46 11.41
C HIS A 179 -0.99 -6.20 12.10
N SER A 180 -1.48 -4.98 11.98
CA SER A 180 -2.84 -4.63 12.39
C SER A 180 -3.87 -5.53 11.71
N TYR A 181 -5.01 -5.75 12.37
CA TYR A 181 -6.12 -6.48 11.74
C TYR A 181 -6.66 -5.73 10.51
N THR A 182 -7.22 -6.46 9.59
CA THR A 182 -7.81 -5.90 8.36
C THR A 182 -9.22 -6.43 8.15
N ALA A 183 -9.95 -5.87 7.18
CA ALA A 183 -11.31 -6.28 6.85
C ALA A 183 -11.44 -7.76 6.39
N SER A 184 -10.34 -8.45 6.09
CA SER A 184 -10.34 -9.89 5.80
C SER A 184 -10.59 -10.75 7.04
N GLN A 185 -10.26 -10.23 8.23
CA GLN A 185 -10.42 -10.94 9.49
C GLN A 185 -11.82 -10.79 10.06
N ARG A 186 -12.24 -11.76 10.87
CA ARG A 186 -13.53 -11.74 11.55
C ARG A 186 -13.44 -11.01 12.87
N ILE A 187 -14.45 -10.19 13.20
CA ILE A 187 -14.55 -9.53 14.51
C ILE A 187 -14.87 -10.56 15.59
N LEU A 188 -15.79 -11.48 15.30
CA LEU A 188 -16.11 -12.65 16.13
C LEU A 188 -15.78 -13.92 15.34
N ASP A 189 -15.65 -15.07 16.04
CA ASP A 189 -15.42 -16.36 15.39
C ASP A 189 -16.49 -16.63 14.31
N ALA A 190 -16.08 -16.73 13.05
CA ALA A 190 -16.99 -16.94 11.92
C ALA A 190 -16.25 -17.60 10.75
N PRO A 191 -16.95 -18.28 9.83
CA PRO A 191 -16.32 -18.98 8.71
C PRO A 191 -15.42 -18.06 7.88
N ALA A 192 -14.19 -18.51 7.62
CA ALA A 192 -13.23 -17.91 6.72
C ALA A 192 -12.48 -19.02 5.97
N LYS A 193 -11.82 -18.65 4.86
CA LYS A 193 -11.04 -19.60 4.06
C LYS A 193 -9.83 -20.14 4.83
N ASP A 194 -9.12 -19.27 5.54
CA ASP A 194 -8.09 -19.64 6.50
C ASP A 194 -8.73 -19.80 7.87
N LEU A 195 -8.55 -20.97 8.50
CA LEU A 195 -9.14 -21.27 9.81
C LEU A 195 -8.57 -20.41 10.93
N ARG A 196 -7.36 -19.88 10.81
CA ARG A 196 -6.79 -18.94 11.77
C ARG A 196 -7.44 -17.56 11.63
N GLU A 197 -7.69 -17.09 10.40
CA GLU A 197 -8.40 -15.84 10.14
C GLU A 197 -9.92 -15.92 10.46
N ALA A 198 -10.45 -17.14 10.68
CA ALA A 198 -11.81 -17.35 11.15
C ALA A 198 -12.03 -16.93 12.62
N ARG A 199 -10.96 -16.69 13.37
CA ARG A 199 -11.01 -16.36 14.79
C ARG A 199 -11.08 -14.85 15.01
N SER A 200 -11.65 -14.47 16.16
CA SER A 200 -11.83 -13.07 16.58
C SER A 200 -10.53 -12.26 16.51
N ALA A 201 -10.49 -11.24 15.67
CA ALA A 201 -9.32 -10.41 15.42
C ALA A 201 -8.95 -9.54 16.63
N ALA A 202 -9.93 -9.15 17.43
CA ALA A 202 -9.73 -8.24 18.57
C ALA A 202 -9.19 -8.94 19.84
N GLU A 203 -9.15 -10.27 19.85
CA GLU A 203 -8.81 -11.07 21.04
C GLU A 203 -7.62 -12.01 20.82
N ASN A 204 -7.16 -12.15 19.59
CA ASN A 204 -6.15 -13.15 19.24
C ASN A 204 -4.92 -12.57 18.55
N ILE A 205 -3.78 -13.21 18.80
CA ILE A 205 -2.60 -13.14 17.95
C ILE A 205 -2.79 -14.22 16.87
N VAL A 206 -2.91 -13.78 15.59
CA VAL A 206 -3.27 -14.68 14.47
C VAL A 206 -2.11 -14.77 13.48
N PRO A 207 -1.31 -15.87 13.52
CA PRO A 207 -0.34 -16.14 12.46
C PRO A 207 -1.06 -16.42 11.13
N THR A 208 -0.58 -15.81 10.06
CA THR A 208 -1.12 -16.01 8.70
C THR A 208 -0.02 -15.88 7.66
N THR A 209 -0.31 -16.30 6.44
CA THR A 209 0.63 -16.17 5.33
C THR A 209 0.71 -14.73 4.83
N THR A 210 1.83 -14.40 4.17
CA THR A 210 2.01 -13.14 3.46
C THR A 210 2.68 -13.38 2.11
N GLY A 211 2.21 -12.70 1.08
CA GLY A 211 2.87 -12.68 -0.22
C GLY A 211 3.93 -11.58 -0.36
N ALA A 212 4.25 -10.87 0.73
CA ALA A 212 5.12 -9.70 0.67
C ALA A 212 6.56 -10.04 0.27
N ALA A 213 7.11 -11.16 0.74
CA ALA A 213 8.45 -11.62 0.36
C ALA A 213 8.53 -11.93 -1.15
N ILE A 214 7.53 -12.65 -1.68
CA ILE A 214 7.44 -12.96 -3.12
C ILE A 214 7.32 -11.67 -3.94
N ALA A 215 6.47 -10.72 -3.50
CA ALA A 215 6.31 -9.46 -4.18
C ALA A 215 7.58 -8.59 -4.12
N THR A 216 8.34 -8.65 -3.02
CA THR A 216 9.63 -7.97 -2.89
C THR A 216 10.67 -8.55 -3.86
N ALA A 217 10.72 -9.88 -4.03
CA ALA A 217 11.60 -10.51 -4.99
C ALA A 217 11.25 -10.14 -6.46
N LYS A 218 10.00 -9.81 -6.76
CA LYS A 218 9.62 -9.29 -8.10
C LYS A 218 10.19 -7.92 -8.42
N VAL A 219 10.40 -7.07 -7.40
CA VAL A 219 10.96 -5.71 -7.57
C VAL A 219 12.45 -5.64 -7.22
N ILE A 220 12.98 -6.68 -6.55
CA ILE A 220 14.42 -6.85 -6.26
C ILE A 220 14.80 -8.30 -6.62
N PRO A 221 15.07 -8.59 -7.90
CA PRO A 221 15.27 -9.97 -8.39
C PRO A 221 16.43 -10.73 -7.71
N SER A 222 17.44 -10.04 -7.18
CA SER A 222 18.56 -10.65 -6.43
C SER A 222 18.14 -11.38 -5.16
N LEU A 223 16.92 -11.12 -4.66
CA LEU A 223 16.35 -11.74 -3.46
C LEU A 223 15.49 -12.99 -3.77
N GLU A 224 15.33 -13.35 -5.04
CA GLU A 224 14.57 -14.56 -5.41
C GLU A 224 15.18 -15.81 -4.78
N GLY A 225 14.33 -16.58 -4.07
CA GLY A 225 14.76 -17.78 -3.35
C GLY A 225 15.57 -17.53 -2.08
N LYS A 226 15.84 -16.26 -1.71
CA LYS A 226 16.63 -15.89 -0.52
C LYS A 226 15.84 -15.19 0.56
N PHE A 227 14.59 -14.81 0.28
CA PHE A 227 13.76 -14.04 1.18
C PHE A 227 12.37 -14.68 1.31
N ASP A 228 11.94 -14.93 2.56
CA ASP A 228 10.61 -15.44 2.89
C ASP A 228 10.13 -14.83 4.21
N GLY A 229 8.87 -15.07 4.58
CA GLY A 229 8.32 -14.54 5.82
C GLY A 229 6.87 -14.92 6.09
N LEU A 230 6.40 -14.48 7.26
CA LEU A 230 5.02 -14.66 7.71
C LEU A 230 4.45 -13.36 8.28
N SER A 231 3.13 -13.32 8.42
CA SER A 231 2.41 -12.25 9.09
C SER A 231 1.81 -12.74 10.40
N VAL A 232 1.86 -11.89 11.42
CA VAL A 232 1.18 -12.12 12.70
C VAL A 232 0.20 -10.95 12.90
N ARG A 233 -1.08 -11.23 12.82
CA ARG A 233 -2.11 -10.22 13.09
C ARG A 233 -2.27 -10.02 14.57
N VAL A 234 -2.38 -8.76 15.00
CA VAL A 234 -2.53 -8.36 16.41
C VAL A 234 -3.73 -7.41 16.58
N PRO A 235 -4.29 -7.29 17.79
CA PRO A 235 -5.46 -6.47 18.08
C PRO A 235 -5.18 -4.95 18.06
N THR A 236 -4.64 -4.44 16.97
CA THR A 236 -4.44 -3.00 16.73
C THR A 236 -5.18 -2.59 15.46
N PRO A 237 -5.80 -1.39 15.41
CA PRO A 237 -6.63 -0.99 14.26
C PRO A 237 -5.81 -0.59 13.04
N VAL A 238 -4.61 -0.05 13.25
CA VAL A 238 -3.72 0.48 12.21
C VAL A 238 -2.30 0.55 12.74
N VAL A 239 -1.35 0.72 11.86
CA VAL A 239 0.10 0.68 12.04
C VAL A 239 0.61 -0.73 12.31
N SER A 240 1.59 -1.10 11.55
CA SER A 240 2.23 -2.41 11.53
C SER A 240 3.74 -2.25 11.65
N LEU A 241 4.41 -3.36 11.98
CA LEU A 241 5.85 -3.41 12.14
C LEU A 241 6.39 -4.61 11.37
N SER A 242 7.45 -4.43 10.61
CA SER A 242 8.20 -5.52 9.98
C SER A 242 9.52 -5.76 10.73
N ASP A 243 9.69 -6.96 11.23
CA ASP A 243 10.93 -7.47 11.83
C ASP A 243 11.69 -8.29 10.78
N ILE A 244 12.81 -7.75 10.29
CA ILE A 244 13.63 -8.32 9.24
C ILE A 244 14.89 -8.88 9.87
N THR A 245 15.15 -10.18 9.71
CA THR A 245 16.39 -10.84 10.09
C THR A 245 17.10 -11.29 8.81
N ALA A 246 18.36 -10.89 8.63
CA ALA A 246 19.14 -11.22 7.44
C ALA A 246 20.56 -11.66 7.77
N VAL A 247 21.09 -12.57 6.95
CA VAL A 247 22.51 -12.86 6.88
C VAL A 247 23.11 -12.07 5.73
N LEU A 248 24.06 -11.23 6.04
CA LEU A 248 24.75 -10.38 5.07
C LEU A 248 25.99 -11.05 4.50
N LYS A 249 26.41 -10.64 3.30
CA LYS A 249 27.62 -11.17 2.64
C LYS A 249 28.91 -10.65 3.25
N ARG A 250 28.87 -9.61 4.06
CA ARG A 250 30.02 -9.07 4.79
C ARG A 250 29.66 -8.73 6.22
N ASN A 251 30.66 -8.68 7.08
CA ASN A 251 30.52 -8.23 8.45
C ASN A 251 30.21 -6.73 8.51
N THR A 252 29.46 -6.34 9.52
CA THR A 252 29.05 -4.97 9.81
C THR A 252 28.84 -4.78 11.31
N THR A 253 28.50 -3.56 11.71
CA THR A 253 28.12 -3.19 13.08
C THR A 253 26.75 -2.53 13.09
N LYS A 254 26.12 -2.44 14.26
CA LYS A 254 24.88 -1.70 14.46
C LYS A 254 25.01 -0.24 14.01
N GLU A 255 26.11 0.40 14.36
CA GLU A 255 26.40 1.79 14.04
C GLU A 255 26.48 1.98 12.52
N GLU A 256 27.18 1.09 11.82
CA GLU A 256 27.29 1.16 10.36
C GLU A 256 25.93 1.00 9.68
N ILE A 257 25.11 0.04 10.09
CA ILE A 257 23.74 -0.13 9.56
C ILE A 257 22.92 1.13 9.78
N ASN A 258 22.94 1.66 10.99
CA ASN A 258 22.18 2.86 11.35
C ASN A 258 22.61 4.08 10.52
N GLU A 259 23.91 4.28 10.31
CA GLU A 259 24.42 5.37 9.46
C GLU A 259 24.04 5.19 7.99
N VAL A 260 23.99 3.95 7.49
CA VAL A 260 23.50 3.65 6.15
C VAL A 260 22.04 4.08 6.00
N PHE A 261 21.18 3.73 6.96
CA PHE A 261 19.76 4.13 6.92
C PHE A 261 19.55 5.64 7.11
N LYS A 262 20.31 6.31 7.95
CA LYS A 262 20.29 7.77 8.07
C LYS A 262 20.64 8.45 6.75
N ARG A 263 21.71 7.99 6.06
CA ARG A 263 22.07 8.51 4.74
C ARG A 263 20.99 8.23 3.70
N ALA A 264 20.43 7.03 3.68
CA ALA A 264 19.35 6.70 2.76
C ALA A 264 18.11 7.57 3.00
N ALA A 265 17.69 7.78 4.24
CA ALA A 265 16.56 8.64 4.59
C ALA A 265 16.79 10.12 4.22
N ALA A 266 18.04 10.57 4.13
CA ALA A 266 18.41 11.93 3.70
C ALA A 266 18.57 12.06 2.17
N ASP A 267 18.58 10.94 1.44
CA ASP A 267 18.70 10.94 -0.01
C ASP A 267 17.37 11.38 -0.66
N PRO A 268 17.38 12.36 -1.58
CA PRO A 268 16.19 12.78 -2.31
C PRO A 268 15.41 11.64 -2.99
N PHE A 269 16.08 10.57 -3.39
CA PHE A 269 15.45 9.38 -3.97
C PHE A 269 14.47 8.68 -3.01
N TYR A 270 14.74 8.74 -1.71
CA TYR A 270 13.88 8.14 -0.67
C TYR A 270 12.99 9.15 0.05
N GLN A 271 12.96 10.39 -0.40
CA GLN A 271 12.15 11.43 0.24
C GLN A 271 10.65 11.04 0.27
N GLY A 272 10.03 11.08 1.45
CA GLY A 272 8.64 10.67 1.65
C GLY A 272 8.42 9.14 1.62
N ILE A 273 9.45 8.33 1.35
CA ILE A 273 9.39 6.88 1.24
C ILE A 273 10.02 6.22 2.46
N LEU A 274 11.27 6.55 2.75
CA LEU A 274 12.04 5.98 3.85
C LEU A 274 12.38 7.05 4.88
N ALA A 275 12.07 6.77 6.13
CA ALA A 275 12.48 7.57 7.28
C ALA A 275 13.19 6.72 8.33
N VAL A 276 13.77 7.37 9.33
CA VAL A 276 14.37 6.72 10.49
C VAL A 276 13.90 7.38 11.77
N THR A 277 13.90 6.62 12.86
CA THR A 277 13.69 7.16 14.22
C THR A 277 14.66 6.49 15.20
N ASP A 278 15.07 7.22 16.21
CA ASP A 278 15.82 6.72 17.39
C ASP A 278 15.03 6.96 18.70
N GLU A 279 13.81 7.50 18.58
CA GLU A 279 12.91 7.70 19.70
C GLU A 279 12.23 6.39 20.13
N PRO A 280 11.93 6.20 21.41
CA PRO A 280 11.25 5.01 21.93
C PRO A 280 9.74 5.05 21.68
N LEU A 281 9.34 4.98 20.41
CA LEU A 281 7.96 5.10 19.95
C LEU A 281 7.24 3.73 19.87
N VAL A 282 5.91 3.80 19.82
CA VAL A 282 5.04 2.64 19.64
C VAL A 282 4.09 2.85 18.45
N SER A 283 3.34 1.82 18.07
CA SER A 283 2.57 1.81 16.81
C SER A 283 1.70 3.06 16.60
N MET A 284 1.00 3.56 17.63
CA MET A 284 0.05 4.67 17.44
C MET A 284 0.72 6.02 17.22
N ASP A 285 2.03 6.16 17.52
CA ASP A 285 2.80 7.38 17.24
C ASP A 285 3.06 7.54 15.73
N PHE A 286 2.98 6.44 14.96
CA PHE A 286 3.14 6.44 13.51
C PHE A 286 1.80 6.53 12.74
N LYS A 287 0.67 6.63 13.44
CA LYS A 287 -0.63 6.77 12.79
C LYS A 287 -0.71 8.05 11.95
N GLY A 288 -1.08 7.91 10.67
CA GLY A 288 -1.12 9.02 9.71
C GLY A 288 0.24 9.40 9.13
N ASN A 289 1.31 8.67 9.44
CA ASN A 289 2.61 8.89 8.81
C ASN A 289 2.56 8.42 7.35
N SER A 290 3.01 9.29 6.44
CA SER A 290 2.96 9.05 4.99
C SER A 290 4.11 8.19 4.45
N HIS A 291 5.19 8.00 5.21
CA HIS A 291 6.32 7.19 4.75
C HIS A 291 5.92 5.72 4.59
N SER A 292 6.50 5.08 3.58
CA SER A 292 6.33 3.64 3.36
C SER A 292 7.00 2.82 4.46
N SER A 293 8.10 3.33 5.00
CA SER A 293 8.95 2.62 5.95
C SER A 293 9.64 3.62 6.89
N ILE A 294 9.55 3.38 8.20
CA ILE A 294 10.28 4.15 9.22
C ILE A 294 11.16 3.16 9.99
N VAL A 295 12.48 3.16 9.71
CA VAL A 295 13.42 2.24 10.36
C VAL A 295 13.67 2.72 11.79
N ASP A 296 13.46 1.81 12.75
CA ASP A 296 13.73 2.04 14.17
C ASP A 296 15.20 1.70 14.47
N LEU A 297 16.04 2.72 14.52
CA LEU A 297 17.48 2.59 14.72
C LEU A 297 17.85 2.02 16.10
N SER A 298 16.97 2.21 17.09
CA SER A 298 17.18 1.72 18.45
C SER A 298 17.11 0.19 18.51
N LEU A 299 16.29 -0.42 17.64
CA LEU A 299 16.01 -1.85 17.55
C LEU A 299 16.96 -2.61 16.60
N THR A 300 17.84 -1.92 15.89
CA THR A 300 18.88 -2.54 15.06
C THR A 300 19.79 -3.41 15.93
N ASN A 301 20.07 -4.64 15.49
CA ASN A 301 20.97 -5.56 16.20
C ASN A 301 21.86 -6.32 15.21
N VAL A 302 23.04 -6.70 15.67
CA VAL A 302 24.03 -7.50 14.92
C VAL A 302 24.56 -8.61 15.81
N VAL A 303 24.55 -9.83 15.31
CA VAL A 303 25.11 -11.01 15.97
C VAL A 303 26.19 -11.59 15.07
N ASP A 304 27.35 -11.91 15.64
CA ASP A 304 28.49 -12.53 14.96
C ASP A 304 28.88 -11.81 13.64
N GLY A 305 28.71 -10.49 13.63
CA GLY A 305 29.16 -9.59 12.55
C GLY A 305 28.27 -9.54 11.32
N ASN A 306 27.52 -10.59 10.98
CA ASN A 306 26.73 -10.60 9.74
C ASN A 306 25.27 -11.08 9.86
N LEU A 307 24.85 -11.61 11.01
CA LEU A 307 23.43 -11.84 11.28
C LEU A 307 22.83 -10.57 11.85
N ILE A 308 21.98 -9.92 11.10
CA ILE A 308 21.39 -8.64 11.47
C ILE A 308 19.90 -8.72 11.73
N LYS A 309 19.42 -7.77 12.54
CA LYS A 309 17.99 -7.47 12.70
C LYS A 309 17.76 -5.98 12.40
N VAL A 310 16.77 -5.68 11.56
CA VAL A 310 16.27 -4.34 11.28
C VAL A 310 14.76 -4.35 11.47
N VAL A 311 14.25 -3.36 12.18
CA VAL A 311 12.81 -3.21 12.43
C VAL A 311 12.32 -1.95 11.73
N ALA A 312 11.19 -2.04 11.05
CA ALA A 312 10.59 -0.90 10.34
C ALA A 312 9.09 -0.80 10.63
N TRP A 313 8.64 0.40 11.00
CA TRP A 313 7.25 0.76 11.21
C TRP A 313 6.62 1.28 9.92
N TYR A 314 5.31 1.11 9.78
CA TYR A 314 4.54 1.67 8.67
C TYR A 314 3.06 1.80 9.01
N ASP A 315 2.45 2.91 8.61
CA ASP A 315 0.99 2.98 8.59
C ASP A 315 0.49 2.20 7.36
N ASN A 316 -0.05 1.01 7.61
CA ASN A 316 -0.44 0.08 6.55
C ASN A 316 -1.63 0.55 5.70
N GLU A 317 -2.34 1.59 6.13
CA GLU A 317 -3.41 2.22 5.35
C GLU A 317 -2.97 3.57 4.77
N TRP A 318 -2.50 4.50 5.60
CA TRP A 318 -2.16 5.86 5.18
C TRP A 318 -0.88 5.91 4.35
N GLY A 319 0.22 5.34 4.83
CA GLY A 319 1.48 5.28 4.09
C GLY A 319 1.33 4.55 2.76
N TYR A 320 0.61 3.42 2.75
CA TYR A 320 0.30 2.70 1.53
C TYR A 320 -0.55 3.51 0.55
N SER A 321 -1.57 4.21 1.03
CA SER A 321 -2.45 5.04 0.18
C SER A 321 -1.70 6.22 -0.43
N ASN A 322 -0.71 6.79 0.27
CA ASN A 322 0.18 7.80 -0.30
C ASN A 322 0.95 7.25 -1.51
N ARG A 323 1.60 6.10 -1.36
CA ARG A 323 2.32 5.44 -2.48
C ARG A 323 1.41 5.10 -3.65
N LEU A 324 0.19 4.62 -3.36
CA LEU A 324 -0.80 4.32 -4.41
C LEU A 324 -1.19 5.58 -5.20
N VAL A 325 -1.41 6.70 -4.52
CA VAL A 325 -1.79 7.96 -5.19
C VAL A 325 -0.62 8.57 -5.96
N GLU A 326 0.59 8.50 -5.42
CA GLU A 326 1.79 8.96 -6.11
C GLU A 326 2.06 8.17 -7.39
N ILE A 327 2.02 6.82 -7.33
CA ILE A 327 2.22 6.01 -8.54
C ILE A 327 1.10 6.22 -9.57
N VAL A 328 -0.13 6.47 -9.13
CA VAL A 328 -1.24 6.82 -10.03
C VAL A 328 -0.97 8.14 -10.75
N ALA A 329 -0.44 9.14 -10.07
CA ALA A 329 -0.05 10.42 -10.67
C ALA A 329 1.09 10.24 -11.68
N ASP A 330 2.14 9.47 -11.33
CA ASP A 330 3.27 9.18 -12.22
C ASP A 330 2.81 8.43 -13.47
N VAL A 331 1.96 7.41 -13.30
CA VAL A 331 1.36 6.66 -14.41
C VAL A 331 0.51 7.55 -15.30
N ALA A 332 -0.26 8.46 -14.71
CA ALA A 332 -1.12 9.39 -15.45
C ALA A 332 -0.32 10.38 -16.30
N VAL A 333 0.85 10.82 -15.83
CA VAL A 333 1.74 11.70 -16.60
C VAL A 333 2.35 10.98 -17.81
N ASN A 334 2.57 9.67 -17.70
CA ASN A 334 3.18 8.84 -18.74
C ASN A 334 2.19 8.32 -19.81
N ILE A 335 0.95 8.86 -19.86
CA ILE A 335 -0.08 8.52 -20.87
C ILE A 335 0.14 9.27 -22.17
#